data_1ca5c7bfa7f195c42ca6a7ac663a90ec
#
_entry.id   1ca5c7bfa7f195c42ca6a7ac663a90ec
#
_cell.length_a   1.000
_cell.length_b   1.000
_cell.length_c   1.000
_cell.angle_alpha   90.00
_cell.angle_beta   90.00
_cell.angle_gamma   90.00
#
_symmetry.space_group_name_H-M   'P 1'
#
loop_
_entity.id
_entity.type
_entity.pdbx_description
1 polymer ?
#
loop_
_entity_poly.entity_id
_entity_poly.type
_entity_poly.pdbx_seq_one_letter_code
_entity_poly.pdbx_strand_id
1 'polypeptide(L)'
;MTDTSPPSDRDVALIRAAVPADAGRLHLLALPFMRAGFLRHRPPAVFGERVADFLVAEHDERLVACAGVQQLADQSTAAVLYNFCVDEAFQRRGIGARLLAGSVQHARAGGARRLYTATIRRDGWFERFAFRRVEPADVPASWAARLSPSRGSLLYVRDLA
;
A
#
# COMPACT_ATOMS: atom_id res chain seq x y z
N MET A 1 -25.15 -28.87 -0.57
CA MET A 1 -23.78 -29.35 -0.71
C MET A 1 -22.93 -28.14 -1.06
N THR A 2 -22.23 -27.64 -0.08
CA THR A 2 -21.22 -26.59 -0.30
C THR A 2 -19.98 -27.29 -0.82
N ASP A 3 -19.64 -27.00 -2.06
CA ASP A 3 -18.39 -27.44 -2.67
C ASP A 3 -17.23 -26.76 -1.92
N THR A 4 -16.55 -27.52 -1.06
CA THR A 4 -15.43 -27.05 -0.25
C THR A 4 -14.10 -27.47 -0.92
N SER A 5 -14.05 -27.42 -2.25
CA SER A 5 -12.79 -27.59 -2.94
C SER A 5 -11.85 -26.43 -2.58
N PRO A 6 -10.59 -26.70 -2.19
CA PRO A 6 -9.63 -25.62 -1.97
C PRO A 6 -9.48 -24.82 -3.27
N PRO A 7 -9.31 -23.49 -3.18
CA PRO A 7 -9.09 -22.68 -4.37
C PRO A 7 -7.90 -23.25 -5.15
N SER A 8 -8.09 -23.44 -6.45
CA SER A 8 -6.99 -23.86 -7.31
C SER A 8 -5.90 -22.79 -7.29
N ASP A 9 -4.63 -23.16 -7.47
CA ASP A 9 -3.50 -22.22 -7.55
C ASP A 9 -3.74 -21.07 -8.55
N ARG A 10 -4.66 -21.25 -9.48
CA ARG A 10 -5.07 -20.24 -10.47
C ARG A 10 -5.98 -19.16 -9.90
N ASP A 11 -6.63 -19.41 -8.77
CA ASP A 11 -7.56 -18.46 -8.14
C ASP A 11 -6.88 -17.55 -7.12
N VAL A 12 -5.60 -17.78 -6.84
CA VAL A 12 -4.82 -17.00 -5.86
C VAL A 12 -4.00 -15.94 -6.59
N ALA A 13 -4.18 -14.67 -6.19
CA ALA A 13 -3.35 -13.58 -6.72
C ALA A 13 -1.88 -13.76 -6.29
N LEU A 14 -0.97 -13.55 -7.24
CA LEU A 14 0.48 -13.58 -7.00
C LEU A 14 0.95 -12.21 -6.50
N ILE A 15 1.62 -12.18 -5.36
CA ILE A 15 2.29 -10.98 -4.85
C ILE A 15 3.72 -10.96 -5.38
N ARG A 16 4.11 -9.88 -6.03
CA ARG A 16 5.46 -9.70 -6.59
C ARG A 16 5.89 -8.24 -6.57
N ALA A 17 7.19 -8.00 -6.75
CA ALA A 17 7.68 -6.66 -7.00
C ALA A 17 7.22 -6.16 -8.37
N ALA A 18 6.89 -4.88 -8.47
CA ALA A 18 6.60 -4.25 -9.75
C ALA A 18 7.86 -4.14 -10.60
N VAL A 19 7.68 -4.22 -11.90
CA VAL A 19 8.74 -4.00 -12.90
C VAL A 19 8.39 -2.77 -13.75
N PRO A 20 9.37 -2.15 -14.46
CA PRO A 20 9.10 -0.92 -15.23
C PRO A 20 7.92 -1.02 -16.18
N ALA A 21 7.68 -2.19 -16.78
CA ALA A 21 6.53 -2.43 -17.65
C ALA A 21 5.17 -2.30 -16.95
N ASP A 22 5.14 -2.35 -15.61
CA ASP A 22 3.90 -2.23 -14.83
C ASP A 22 3.44 -0.78 -14.62
N ALA A 23 4.27 0.22 -14.92
CA ALA A 23 4.02 1.62 -14.55
C ALA A 23 2.65 2.14 -15.06
N GLY A 24 2.33 1.89 -16.31
CA GLY A 24 1.04 2.27 -16.89
C GLY A 24 -0.13 1.54 -16.25
N ARG A 25 0.02 0.26 -15.94
CA ARG A 25 -0.99 -0.56 -15.28
C ARG A 25 -1.21 -0.14 -13.83
N LEU A 26 -0.15 0.27 -13.12
CA LEU A 26 -0.24 0.84 -11.77
C LEU A 26 -1.09 2.11 -11.77
N HIS A 27 -0.84 3.00 -12.70
CA HIS A 27 -1.63 4.23 -12.82
C HIS A 27 -3.10 3.92 -13.09
N LEU A 28 -3.39 3.03 -14.03
CA LEU A 28 -4.77 2.64 -14.37
C LEU A 28 -5.48 1.98 -13.19
N LEU A 29 -4.78 1.15 -12.42
CA LEU A 29 -5.34 0.53 -11.21
C LEU A 29 -5.68 1.58 -10.15
N ALA A 30 -4.82 2.56 -9.93
CA ALA A 30 -5.01 3.60 -8.91
C ALA A 30 -6.05 4.66 -9.32
N LEU A 31 -6.29 4.83 -10.61
CA LEU A 31 -7.08 5.95 -11.14
C LEU A 31 -8.50 6.04 -10.57
N PRO A 32 -9.30 4.97 -10.46
CA PRO A 32 -10.63 5.06 -9.83
C PRO A 32 -10.56 5.52 -8.38
N PHE A 33 -9.55 5.10 -7.63
CA PHE A 33 -9.36 5.49 -6.22
C PHE A 33 -8.92 6.95 -6.08
N MET A 34 -8.09 7.44 -6.99
CA MET A 34 -7.72 8.86 -7.05
C MET A 34 -8.95 9.73 -7.38
N ARG A 35 -9.76 9.32 -8.35
CA ARG A 35 -10.99 10.03 -8.73
C ARG A 35 -12.03 10.06 -7.62
N ALA A 36 -12.11 8.99 -6.84
CA ALA A 36 -13.03 8.89 -5.70
C ALA A 36 -12.50 9.59 -4.43
N GLY A 37 -11.26 10.08 -4.45
CA GLY A 37 -10.64 10.77 -3.33
C GLY A 37 -10.03 9.86 -2.26
N PHE A 38 -10.01 8.55 -2.45
CA PHE A 38 -9.39 7.60 -1.52
C PHE A 38 -7.86 7.66 -1.57
N LEU A 39 -7.30 7.90 -2.74
CA LEU A 39 -5.86 8.08 -2.93
C LEU A 39 -5.55 9.52 -3.35
N ARG A 40 -4.37 9.99 -2.98
CA ARG A 40 -3.85 11.26 -3.48
C ARG A 40 -3.63 11.17 -4.99
N HIS A 41 -3.94 12.24 -5.70
CA HIS A 41 -3.68 12.30 -7.13
C HIS A 41 -2.18 12.25 -7.42
N ARG A 42 -1.78 11.32 -8.29
CA ARG A 42 -0.42 11.19 -8.82
C ARG A 42 -0.48 11.05 -10.33
N PRO A 43 0.27 11.88 -11.08
CA PRO A 43 0.31 11.75 -12.54
C PRO A 43 1.00 10.44 -12.95
N PRO A 44 0.76 9.95 -14.18
CA PRO A 44 1.34 8.69 -14.67
C PRO A 44 2.86 8.60 -14.52
N ALA A 45 3.58 9.71 -14.75
CA ALA A 45 5.04 9.75 -14.66
C ALA A 45 5.58 9.33 -13.29
N VAL A 46 4.86 9.62 -12.20
CA VAL A 46 5.28 9.24 -10.84
C VAL A 46 5.36 7.73 -10.68
N PHE A 47 4.43 6.99 -11.28
CA PHE A 47 4.46 5.52 -11.20
C PHE A 47 5.67 4.93 -11.93
N GLY A 48 6.09 5.54 -13.04
CA GLY A 48 7.32 5.13 -13.74
C GLY A 48 8.58 5.44 -12.94
N GLU A 49 8.67 6.63 -12.37
CA GLU A 49 9.82 7.07 -11.58
C GLU A 49 9.97 6.27 -10.28
N ARG A 50 8.86 5.81 -9.71
CA ARG A 50 8.82 5.15 -8.40
C ARG A 50 8.44 3.67 -8.49
N VAL A 51 8.53 3.06 -9.64
CA VAL A 51 8.12 1.66 -9.84
C VAL A 51 8.83 0.71 -8.87
N ALA A 52 10.07 0.99 -8.51
CA ALA A 52 10.84 0.18 -7.56
C ALA A 52 10.27 0.18 -6.13
N ASP A 53 9.43 1.15 -5.78
CA ASP A 53 8.75 1.19 -4.49
C ASP A 53 7.61 0.17 -4.38
N PHE A 54 7.08 -0.30 -5.52
CA PHE A 54 5.79 -0.98 -5.56
C PHE A 54 5.89 -2.49 -5.46
N LEU A 55 4.98 -3.05 -4.64
CA LEU A 55 4.54 -4.43 -4.72
C LEU A 55 3.17 -4.46 -5.40
N VAL A 56 2.92 -5.50 -6.15
CA VAL A 56 1.67 -5.71 -6.87
C VAL A 56 1.10 -7.08 -6.58
N ALA A 57 -0.21 -7.20 -6.68
CA ALA A 57 -0.90 -8.48 -6.76
C ALA A 57 -1.37 -8.68 -8.20
N GLU A 58 -1.04 -9.80 -8.78
CA GLU A 58 -1.40 -10.16 -10.14
C GLU A 58 -2.31 -11.39 -10.15
N HIS A 59 -3.38 -11.30 -10.92
CA HIS A 59 -4.34 -12.38 -11.13
C HIS A 59 -4.69 -12.42 -12.62
N ASP A 60 -4.47 -13.56 -13.27
CA ASP A 60 -4.73 -13.75 -14.71
C ASP A 60 -4.11 -12.61 -15.55
N GLU A 61 -2.81 -12.35 -15.35
CA GLU A 61 -2.03 -11.32 -16.05
C GLU A 61 -2.53 -9.88 -15.83
N ARG A 62 -3.43 -9.67 -14.88
CA ARG A 62 -3.99 -8.37 -14.54
C ARG A 62 -3.50 -7.92 -13.17
N LEU A 63 -3.11 -6.66 -13.01
CA LEU A 63 -2.82 -6.08 -11.71
C LEU A 63 -4.13 -5.80 -10.99
N VAL A 64 -4.31 -6.39 -9.81
CA VAL A 64 -5.53 -6.26 -9.01
C VAL A 64 -5.32 -5.53 -7.69
N ALA A 65 -4.08 -5.30 -7.30
CA ALA A 65 -3.75 -4.53 -6.10
C ALA A 65 -2.33 -3.98 -6.20
N CYS A 66 -2.04 -2.91 -5.48
CA CYS A 66 -0.69 -2.36 -5.37
C CYS A 66 -0.48 -1.66 -4.03
N ALA A 67 0.80 -1.57 -3.63
CA ALA A 67 1.25 -0.83 -2.48
C ALA A 67 2.66 -0.29 -2.73
N GLY A 68 2.89 0.99 -2.47
CA GLY A 68 4.21 1.59 -2.51
C GLY A 68 4.83 1.61 -1.11
N VAL A 69 6.12 1.35 -1.02
CA VAL A 69 6.91 1.49 0.20
C VAL A 69 8.10 2.37 -0.11
N GLN A 70 8.17 3.52 0.55
CA GLN A 70 9.25 4.49 0.36
C GLN A 70 10.06 4.63 1.64
N GLN A 71 11.38 4.38 1.56
CA GLN A 71 12.28 4.73 2.64
C GLN A 71 12.41 6.26 2.76
N LEU A 72 12.41 6.78 3.99
CA LEU A 72 12.61 8.20 4.22
C LEU A 72 14.10 8.54 4.21
N ALA A 73 14.48 9.56 3.43
CA ALA A 73 15.87 9.93 3.27
C ALA A 73 16.51 10.52 4.53
N ASP A 74 15.73 11.26 5.33
CA ASP A 74 16.16 11.89 6.57
C ASP A 74 16.09 10.97 7.79
N GLN A 75 15.47 9.81 7.66
CA GLN A 75 15.34 8.84 8.73
C GLN A 75 15.36 7.42 8.16
N SER A 76 16.55 6.87 7.99
CA SER A 76 16.79 5.60 7.28
C SER A 76 16.07 4.39 7.89
N THR A 77 15.64 4.47 9.16
CA THR A 77 14.89 3.42 9.85
C THR A 77 13.38 3.57 9.72
N ALA A 78 12.93 4.58 8.98
CA ALA A 78 11.51 4.83 8.74
C ALA A 78 11.16 4.66 7.26
N ALA A 79 10.02 4.03 7.00
CA ALA A 79 9.44 3.92 5.67
C ALA A 79 7.97 4.32 5.72
N VAL A 80 7.42 4.65 4.56
CA VAL A 80 6.02 5.03 4.38
C VAL A 80 5.35 4.08 3.40
N LEU A 81 4.22 3.52 3.81
CA LEU A 81 3.31 2.79 2.93
C LEU A 81 2.39 3.82 2.26
N TYR A 82 2.32 3.81 0.96
CA TYR A 82 1.50 4.74 0.21
C TYR A 82 0.86 4.08 -1.02
N ASN A 83 -0.16 4.72 -1.55
CA ASN A 83 -0.89 4.26 -2.75
C ASN A 83 -1.35 2.81 -2.64
N PHE A 84 -1.83 2.42 -1.46
CA PHE A 84 -2.31 1.07 -1.17
C PHE A 84 -3.76 0.96 -1.63
N CYS A 85 -4.02 0.09 -2.60
CA CYS A 85 -5.37 -0.15 -3.09
C CYS A 85 -5.55 -1.56 -3.63
N VAL A 86 -6.79 -2.04 -3.56
CA VAL A 86 -7.23 -3.33 -4.13
C VAL A 86 -8.40 -3.05 -5.04
N ASP A 87 -8.35 -3.53 -6.28
CA ASP A 87 -9.45 -3.44 -7.25
C ASP A 87 -10.76 -3.89 -6.58
N GLU A 88 -11.80 -3.12 -6.74
CA GLU A 88 -13.08 -3.36 -6.07
C GLU A 88 -13.62 -4.78 -6.30
N ALA A 89 -13.46 -5.31 -7.52
CA ALA A 89 -13.88 -6.67 -7.86
C ALA A 89 -13.09 -7.77 -7.12
N PHE A 90 -11.94 -7.42 -6.55
CA PHE A 90 -11.04 -8.35 -5.85
C PHE A 90 -10.95 -8.08 -4.34
N GLN A 91 -11.72 -7.15 -3.81
CA GLN A 91 -11.79 -6.90 -2.37
C GLN A 91 -12.48 -8.05 -1.64
N ARG A 92 -12.22 -8.15 -0.32
CA ARG A 92 -12.76 -9.18 0.59
C ARG A 92 -12.30 -10.60 0.27
N ARG A 93 -11.16 -10.75 -0.40
CA ARG A 93 -10.55 -12.06 -0.72
C ARG A 93 -9.21 -12.25 -0.01
N GLY A 94 -8.86 -11.38 0.94
CA GLY A 94 -7.60 -11.44 1.68
C GLY A 94 -6.38 -10.92 0.92
N ILE A 95 -6.54 -10.36 -0.27
CA ILE A 95 -5.42 -9.82 -1.08
C ILE A 95 -4.78 -8.64 -0.36
N GLY A 96 -5.57 -7.72 0.19
CA GLY A 96 -5.05 -6.56 0.93
C GLY A 96 -4.18 -6.97 2.12
N ALA A 97 -4.61 -7.96 2.89
CA ALA A 97 -3.83 -8.48 4.03
C ALA A 97 -2.50 -9.11 3.59
N ARG A 98 -2.51 -9.89 2.52
CA ARG A 98 -1.30 -10.50 1.96
C ARG A 98 -0.35 -9.45 1.39
N LEU A 99 -0.88 -8.46 0.70
CA LEU A 99 -0.10 -7.36 0.15
C LEU A 99 0.54 -6.52 1.26
N LEU A 100 -0.21 -6.26 2.33
CA LEU A 100 0.30 -5.55 3.50
C LEU A 100 1.43 -6.33 4.17
N ALA A 101 1.29 -7.64 4.34
CA ALA A 101 2.34 -8.50 4.89
C ALA A 101 3.61 -8.45 4.03
N GLY A 102 3.47 -8.51 2.71
CA GLY A 102 4.60 -8.36 1.77
C GLY A 102 5.25 -6.99 1.86
N SER A 103 4.46 -5.94 2.01
CA SER A 103 4.94 -4.56 2.16
C SER A 103 5.74 -4.38 3.46
N VAL A 104 5.30 -4.98 4.55
CA VAL A 104 6.02 -4.99 5.84
C VAL A 104 7.38 -5.67 5.67
N GLN A 105 7.43 -6.82 5.02
CA GLN A 105 8.69 -7.53 4.77
C GLN A 105 9.62 -6.73 3.86
N HIS A 106 9.08 -6.09 2.84
CA HIS A 106 9.84 -5.24 1.92
C HIS A 106 10.45 -4.04 2.66
N ALA A 107 9.70 -3.39 3.54
CA ALA A 107 10.19 -2.30 4.37
C ALA A 107 11.31 -2.76 5.31
N ARG A 108 11.15 -3.92 5.96
CA ARG A 108 12.19 -4.52 6.80
C ARG A 108 13.47 -4.81 6.04
N ALA A 109 13.35 -5.42 4.87
CA ALA A 109 14.50 -5.75 4.03
C ALA A 109 15.27 -4.50 3.61
N GLY A 110 14.60 -3.36 3.49
CA GLY A 110 15.21 -2.05 3.23
C GLY A 110 15.79 -1.37 4.47
N GLY A 111 15.71 -1.99 5.64
CA GLY A 111 16.28 -1.47 6.89
C GLY A 111 15.29 -0.70 7.75
N ALA A 112 14.02 -0.61 7.37
CA ALA A 112 13.02 0.10 8.17
C ALA A 112 12.71 -0.65 9.47
N ARG A 113 12.58 0.10 10.56
CA ARG A 113 12.10 -0.37 11.86
C ARG A 113 10.71 0.14 12.18
N ARG A 114 10.22 1.09 11.41
CA ARG A 114 8.87 1.64 11.52
C ARG A 114 8.29 1.86 10.13
N LEU A 115 7.03 1.48 9.97
CA LEU A 115 6.26 1.72 8.75
C LEU A 115 5.09 2.63 9.09
N TYR A 116 5.08 3.80 8.47
CA TYR A 116 4.02 4.79 8.60
C TYR A 116 3.06 4.71 7.44
N THR A 117 1.81 5.09 7.67
CA THR A 117 0.83 5.27 6.60
C THR A 117 -0.20 6.32 6.99
N ALA A 118 -0.80 6.95 5.98
CA ALA A 118 -1.91 7.87 6.14
C ALA A 118 -3.11 7.35 5.35
N THR A 119 -4.29 7.37 5.95
CA THR A 119 -5.51 6.88 5.32
C THR A 119 -6.70 7.75 5.69
N ILE A 120 -7.66 7.87 4.78
CA ILE A 120 -8.97 8.46 5.07
C ILE A 120 -9.97 7.42 5.58
N ARG A 121 -9.60 6.14 5.60
CA ARG A 121 -10.47 5.07 6.14
C ARG A 121 -10.69 5.27 7.64
N ARG A 122 -11.92 5.03 8.08
CA ARG A 122 -12.35 5.18 9.48
C ARG A 122 -12.79 3.85 10.12
N ASP A 123 -12.59 2.74 9.40
CA ASP A 123 -13.09 1.42 9.81
C ASP A 123 -12.12 0.62 10.69
N GLY A 124 -10.95 1.20 11.03
CA GLY A 124 -9.96 0.52 11.86
C GLY A 124 -9.24 -0.64 11.19
N TRP A 125 -9.24 -0.69 9.86
CA TRP A 125 -8.64 -1.79 9.11
C TRP A 125 -7.16 -1.98 9.47
N PHE A 126 -6.37 -0.88 9.50
CA PHE A 126 -4.94 -0.96 9.82
C PHE A 126 -4.67 -1.41 11.25
N GLU A 127 -5.54 -1.06 12.20
CA GLU A 127 -5.39 -1.46 13.61
C GLU A 127 -5.41 -2.98 13.78
N ARG A 128 -6.15 -3.70 12.92
CA ARG A 128 -6.18 -5.16 12.91
C ARG A 128 -4.85 -5.81 12.50
N PHE A 129 -3.94 -5.01 11.90
CA PHE A 129 -2.64 -5.48 11.43
C PHE A 129 -1.47 -4.85 12.20
N ALA A 130 -1.68 -4.61 13.49
CA ALA A 130 -0.67 -4.10 14.43
C ALA A 130 -0.20 -2.67 14.15
N PHE A 131 -0.96 -1.88 13.41
CA PHE A 131 -0.77 -0.44 13.31
C PHE A 131 -1.48 0.26 14.46
N ARG A 132 -0.87 1.31 14.99
CA ARG A 132 -1.47 2.19 16.00
C ARG A 132 -1.56 3.61 15.49
N ARG A 133 -2.57 4.33 15.97
CA ARG A 133 -2.76 5.75 15.67
C ARG A 133 -1.62 6.58 16.23
N VAL A 134 -1.16 7.55 15.45
CA VAL A 134 -0.18 8.55 15.88
C VAL A 134 -0.63 9.95 15.48
N GLU A 135 -0.13 10.95 16.22
CA GLU A 135 -0.40 12.34 15.91
C GLU A 135 0.65 12.91 14.95
N PRO A 136 0.33 13.99 14.20
CA PRO A 136 1.27 14.61 13.28
C PRO A 136 2.60 15.03 13.91
N ALA A 137 2.59 15.41 15.18
CA ALA A 137 3.80 15.79 15.91
C ALA A 137 4.75 14.61 16.18
N ASP A 138 4.25 13.37 16.09
CA ASP A 138 4.98 12.15 16.45
C ASP A 138 5.48 11.36 15.23
N VAL A 139 5.37 11.94 14.03
CA VAL A 139 5.85 11.30 12.80
C VAL A 139 7.10 12.02 12.27
N PRO A 140 7.88 11.38 11.38
CA PRO A 140 9.04 12.03 10.77
C PRO A 140 8.67 13.37 10.12
N ALA A 141 9.46 14.40 10.39
CA ALA A 141 9.17 15.77 9.96
C ALA A 141 9.07 15.90 8.43
N SER A 142 9.92 15.21 7.68
CA SER A 142 9.90 15.23 6.23
C SER A 142 8.59 14.69 5.65
N TRP A 143 8.04 13.66 6.27
CA TRP A 143 6.75 13.10 5.86
C TRP A 143 5.59 13.99 6.31
N ALA A 144 5.63 14.50 7.54
CA ALA A 144 4.63 15.44 8.05
C ALA A 144 4.46 16.65 7.14
N ALA A 145 5.57 17.19 6.62
CA ALA A 145 5.56 18.32 5.71
C ALA A 145 4.85 18.06 4.37
N ARG A 146 4.76 16.79 3.95
CA ARG A 146 4.09 16.39 2.71
C ARG A 146 2.61 16.06 2.89
N LEU A 147 2.13 15.97 4.13
CA LEU A 147 0.74 15.66 4.42
C LEU A 147 -0.14 16.88 4.18
N SER A 148 -1.31 16.67 3.57
CA SER A 148 -2.30 17.73 3.36
C SER A 148 -3.31 17.72 4.51
N PRO A 149 -3.35 18.77 5.36
CA PRO A 149 -4.33 18.84 6.46
C PRO A 149 -5.78 18.75 5.98
N SER A 150 -6.06 19.27 4.79
CA SER A 150 -7.41 19.27 4.21
C SER A 150 -7.97 17.89 3.90
N ARG A 151 -7.12 16.86 3.79
CA ARG A 151 -7.59 15.49 3.56
C ARG A 151 -8.17 14.83 4.80
N GLY A 152 -7.83 15.33 6.00
CA GLY A 152 -8.29 14.73 7.25
C GLY A 152 -7.83 13.29 7.45
N SER A 153 -6.64 12.93 6.94
CA SER A 153 -6.11 11.59 7.06
C SER A 153 -5.81 11.22 8.50
N LEU A 154 -6.07 9.96 8.85
CA LEU A 154 -5.58 9.33 10.06
C LEU A 154 -4.17 8.82 9.81
N LEU A 155 -3.27 9.04 10.76
CA LEU A 155 -1.88 8.59 10.68
C LEU A 155 -1.68 7.35 11.55
N TYR A 156 -0.95 6.38 11.02
CA TYR A 156 -0.67 5.12 11.68
C TYR A 156 0.82 4.78 11.58
N VAL A 157 1.29 4.02 12.56
CA VAL A 157 2.63 3.43 12.56
C VAL A 157 2.58 1.99 13.02
N ARG A 158 3.41 1.16 12.40
CA ARG A 158 3.69 -0.20 12.85
C ARG A 158 5.17 -0.34 13.15
N ASP A 159 5.51 -0.86 14.33
CA ASP A 159 6.88 -1.24 14.66
C ASP A 159 7.22 -2.57 13.97
N LEU A 160 8.41 -2.62 13.37
CA LEU A 160 8.85 -3.74 12.53
C LEU A 160 9.95 -4.58 13.19
N ALA A 161 10.18 -4.36 14.43
CA ALA A 161 11.24 -5.06 15.17
C ALA A 161 10.94 -6.55 15.33
#